data_291dd60010713319db1533cf32b1865b
#
_entry.id   291dd60010713319db1533cf32b1865b
#
_cell.length_a   1.000
_cell.length_b   1.000
_cell.length_c   1.000
_cell.angle_alpha   90.00
_cell.angle_beta   90.00
_cell.angle_gamma   90.00
#
_symmetry.space_group_name_H-M   'P 1'
#
loop_
_entity.id
_entity.type
_entity.pdbx_description
1 polymer ?
#
loop_
_entity_poly.entity_id
_entity_poly.type
_entity_poly.pdbx_seq_one_letter_code
_entity_poly.pdbx_strand_id
1 'polypeptide(L)'
;MHRTASLIVICLLLAISTAAQTSKQHFNLGMTIDEFAHRFDLARVDEPDALSANPAFRSALKGERSSIQILAGGTKMEFLFEECTLQEVEITTGNTYEHELQALTEPLGDPIISKINLAVWDRRDGTRFTLTSHQGTAVLLVSPRPAESK
;
A
#
# COMPACT_ATOMS: atom_id res chain seq x y z
N MET A 1 1.29 -7.65 -23.59
CA MET A 1 -0.06 -7.08 -23.59
C MET A 1 -0.86 -7.67 -22.44
N HIS A 2 -1.19 -6.94 -21.46
CA HIS A 2 -2.16 -7.09 -20.35
C HIS A 2 -1.60 -6.45 -19.06
N ARG A 3 -1.36 -5.13 -19.14
CA ARG A 3 -0.95 -4.31 -17.98
C ARG A 3 -2.09 -3.49 -17.36
N THR A 4 -3.34 -3.80 -17.68
CA THR A 4 -4.49 -2.96 -17.32
C THR A 4 -5.24 -3.38 -16.05
N ALA A 5 -4.97 -4.55 -15.49
CA ALA A 5 -5.69 -5.06 -14.32
C ALA A 5 -5.15 -4.61 -12.96
N SER A 6 -3.88 -4.16 -12.91
CA SER A 6 -3.23 -3.75 -11.65
C SER A 6 -3.66 -2.36 -11.16
N LEU A 7 -4.29 -1.58 -12.04
CA LEU A 7 -4.60 -0.17 -11.78
C LEU A 7 -5.78 0.04 -10.83
N ILE A 8 -6.68 -0.93 -10.71
CA ILE A 8 -7.99 -0.74 -10.05
C ILE A 8 -7.89 -0.84 -8.54
N VAL A 9 -6.91 -1.56 -8.02
CA VAL A 9 -6.90 -1.98 -6.61
C VAL A 9 -6.36 -0.93 -5.66
N ILE A 10 -5.39 -0.17 -6.08
CA ILE A 10 -4.80 0.85 -5.21
C ILE A 10 -5.63 2.13 -5.23
N CYS A 11 -6.41 2.39 -6.28
CA CYS A 11 -7.47 3.41 -6.26
C CYS A 11 -8.45 3.20 -5.12
N LEU A 12 -8.68 1.95 -4.75
CA LEU A 12 -9.66 1.58 -3.74
C LEU A 12 -9.16 1.82 -2.33
N LEU A 13 -7.88 1.59 -2.08
CA LEU A 13 -7.27 1.80 -0.76
C LEU A 13 -7.25 3.28 -0.37
N LEU A 14 -7.24 4.18 -1.35
CA LEU A 14 -7.32 5.62 -1.10
C LEU A 14 -8.77 6.14 -1.04
N ALA A 15 -9.75 5.40 -1.56
CA ALA A 15 -11.17 5.75 -1.46
C ALA A 15 -11.75 5.53 -0.05
N ILE A 16 -11.08 4.76 0.81
CA ILE A 16 -11.47 4.56 2.21
C ILE A 16 -11.24 5.84 3.04
N SER A 17 -10.41 6.74 2.56
CA SER A 17 -10.18 8.04 3.20
C SER A 17 -11.15 9.09 2.66
N THR A 18 -12.31 9.23 3.27
CA THR A 18 -13.43 10.08 2.86
C THR A 18 -13.21 11.59 2.95
N ALA A 19 -12.00 12.10 3.10
CA ALA A 19 -11.79 13.53 3.36
C ALA A 19 -10.78 14.25 2.47
N ALA A 20 -10.13 13.60 1.53
CA ALA A 20 -9.17 14.28 0.65
C ALA A 20 -9.53 14.05 -0.82
N GLN A 21 -10.09 15.07 -1.44
CA GLN A 21 -10.05 15.25 -2.89
C GLN A 21 -8.58 15.29 -3.36
N THR A 22 -7.92 14.17 -3.42
CA THR A 22 -6.57 14.13 -3.94
C THR A 22 -6.46 13.00 -4.94
N SER A 23 -6.18 13.42 -6.15
CA SER A 23 -5.62 12.67 -7.27
C SER A 23 -5.44 11.17 -6.97
N LYS A 24 -6.06 10.35 -7.77
CA LYS A 24 -5.92 8.89 -7.83
C LYS A 24 -4.44 8.51 -7.99
N GLN A 25 -3.73 8.44 -6.87
CA GLN A 25 -2.34 8.02 -6.87
C GLN A 25 -2.32 6.49 -6.85
N HIS A 26 -1.76 5.91 -7.89
CA HIS A 26 -1.68 4.47 -8.05
C HIS A 26 -0.29 3.99 -7.72
N PHE A 27 -0.16 3.16 -6.68
CA PHE A 27 1.07 2.47 -6.36
C PHE A 27 0.96 1.01 -6.81
N ASN A 28 1.99 0.52 -7.47
CA ASN A 28 2.07 -0.88 -7.88
C ASN A 28 3.30 -1.51 -7.22
N LEU A 29 3.17 -2.70 -6.69
CA LEU A 29 4.34 -3.48 -6.30
C LEU A 29 5.29 -3.62 -7.49
N GLY A 30 6.59 -3.53 -7.22
CA GLY A 30 7.63 -3.53 -8.25
C GLY A 30 7.88 -2.18 -8.94
N MET A 31 7.11 -1.12 -8.61
CA MET A 31 7.44 0.22 -9.11
C MET A 31 8.79 0.67 -8.58
N THR A 32 9.53 1.43 -9.37
CA THR A 32 10.82 1.98 -8.94
C THR A 32 10.65 3.12 -7.94
N ILE A 33 11.69 3.38 -7.16
CA ILE A 33 11.70 4.51 -6.23
C ILE A 33 11.54 5.86 -6.97
N ASP A 34 12.05 5.98 -8.20
CA ASP A 34 11.89 7.18 -9.01
C ASP A 34 10.44 7.35 -9.49
N GLU A 35 9.78 6.27 -9.91
CA GLU A 35 8.35 6.29 -10.24
C GLU A 35 7.49 6.62 -9.02
N PHE A 36 7.85 6.05 -7.87
CA PHE A 36 7.20 6.36 -6.61
C PHE A 36 7.32 7.86 -6.27
N ALA A 37 8.52 8.41 -6.32
CA ALA A 37 8.77 9.82 -6.04
C ALA A 37 8.01 10.74 -7.02
N HIS A 38 7.92 10.36 -8.27
CA HIS A 38 7.21 11.11 -9.30
C HIS A 38 5.68 11.06 -9.12
N ARG A 39 5.15 9.91 -8.68
CA ARG A 39 3.71 9.71 -8.46
C ARG A 39 3.20 10.30 -7.15
N PHE A 40 3.99 10.21 -6.10
CA PHE A 40 3.79 11.06 -4.95
C PHE A 40 4.09 12.47 -5.40
N ASP A 41 3.08 13.23 -5.71
CA ASP A 41 3.22 14.65 -6.01
C ASP A 41 3.81 15.38 -4.80
N LEU A 42 5.13 15.22 -4.66
CA LEU A 42 5.95 15.79 -3.59
C LEU A 42 6.04 17.30 -3.70
N ALA A 43 5.55 17.87 -4.82
CA ALA A 43 5.35 19.29 -4.98
C ALA A 43 4.27 19.88 -4.04
N ARG A 44 3.51 19.01 -3.35
CA ARG A 44 2.59 19.43 -2.28
C ARG A 44 3.19 19.39 -0.88
N VAL A 45 4.37 18.84 -0.73
CA VAL A 45 5.17 19.13 0.46
C VAL A 45 5.72 20.51 0.19
N ASP A 46 5.37 21.51 1.01
CA ASP A 46 5.80 22.92 0.88
C ASP A 46 7.34 23.09 0.89
N GLU A 47 8.07 22.00 0.95
CA GLU A 47 9.51 21.91 0.87
C GLU A 47 9.92 20.86 -0.18
N PRO A 48 10.29 21.26 -1.41
CA PRO A 48 10.69 20.33 -2.47
C PRO A 48 11.89 19.46 -2.11
N ASP A 49 12.67 19.84 -1.11
CA ASP A 49 13.84 19.10 -0.64
C ASP A 49 13.53 18.11 0.50
N ALA A 50 12.30 18.07 1.02
CA ALA A 50 11.98 17.26 2.20
C ALA A 50 12.16 15.76 1.94
N LEU A 51 11.83 15.27 0.75
CA LEU A 51 12.04 13.85 0.42
C LEU A 51 13.51 13.54 0.21
N SER A 52 14.24 14.39 -0.53
CA SER A 52 15.68 14.20 -0.74
C SER A 52 16.47 14.27 0.57
N ALA A 53 15.95 14.99 1.56
CA ALA A 53 16.49 15.03 2.92
C ALA A 53 16.11 13.80 3.76
N ASN A 54 15.10 13.01 3.38
CA ASN A 54 14.65 11.84 4.11
C ASN A 54 15.69 10.71 4.00
N PRO A 55 16.27 10.22 5.12
CA PRO A 55 17.28 9.16 5.09
C PRO A 55 16.77 7.85 4.45
N ALA A 56 15.51 7.47 4.70
CA ALA A 56 14.93 6.26 4.13
C ALA A 56 14.80 6.36 2.61
N PHE A 57 14.43 7.52 2.08
CA PHE A 57 14.39 7.74 0.63
C PHE A 57 15.78 7.65 0.00
N ARG A 58 16.79 8.25 0.63
CA ARG A 58 18.17 8.15 0.15
C ARG A 58 18.70 6.72 0.17
N SER A 59 18.37 5.94 1.20
CA SER A 59 18.70 4.51 1.26
C SER A 59 18.00 3.72 0.15
N ALA A 60 16.72 3.98 -0.09
CA ALA A 60 15.98 3.34 -1.19
C ALA A 60 16.57 3.64 -2.57
N LEU A 61 17.03 4.88 -2.81
CA LEU A 61 17.74 5.26 -4.05
C LEU A 61 19.04 4.48 -4.27
N LYS A 62 19.70 4.04 -3.19
CA LYS A 62 20.91 3.21 -3.25
C LYS A 62 20.62 1.73 -3.38
N GLY A 63 19.35 1.32 -3.42
CA GLY A 63 18.94 -0.07 -3.44
C GLY A 63 18.96 -0.77 -2.09
N GLU A 64 19.22 -0.03 -1.00
CA GLU A 64 19.16 -0.57 0.35
C GLU A 64 17.71 -0.80 0.76
N ARG A 65 17.48 -1.84 1.58
CA ARG A 65 16.16 -2.07 2.16
C ARG A 65 15.82 -0.91 3.10
N SER A 66 14.71 -0.24 2.82
CA SER A 66 14.26 0.90 3.62
C SER A 66 12.76 1.07 3.56
N SER A 67 12.20 1.71 4.59
CA SER A 67 10.77 1.96 4.72
C SER A 67 10.49 3.46 4.79
N ILE A 68 9.61 3.92 3.89
CA ILE A 68 9.17 5.32 3.84
C ILE A 68 7.76 5.39 4.42
N GLN A 69 7.60 6.20 5.48
CA GLN A 69 6.30 6.42 6.12
C GLN A 69 5.65 7.71 5.63
N ILE A 70 4.36 7.63 5.36
CA ILE A 70 3.53 8.78 5.00
C ILE A 70 2.27 8.77 5.85
N LEU A 71 1.96 9.94 6.42
CA LEU A 71 0.74 10.19 7.17
C LEU A 71 -0.16 11.09 6.34
N ALA A 72 -1.37 10.64 6.06
CA ALA A 72 -2.37 11.41 5.32
C ALA A 72 -3.77 11.14 5.87
N GLY A 73 -4.46 12.18 6.34
CA GLY A 73 -5.85 12.08 6.76
C GLY A 73 -6.15 11.04 7.84
N GLY A 74 -5.25 10.84 8.80
CA GLY A 74 -5.39 9.83 9.85
C GLY A 74 -5.01 8.41 9.43
N THR A 75 -4.58 8.22 8.19
CA THR A 75 -4.07 6.96 7.68
C THR A 75 -2.55 6.99 7.64
N LYS A 76 -1.90 5.97 8.20
CA LYS A 76 -0.46 5.75 8.09
C LYS A 76 -0.21 4.75 6.97
N MET A 77 0.65 5.11 6.04
CA MET A 77 1.13 4.22 4.99
C MET A 77 2.64 4.04 5.14
N GLU A 78 3.08 2.82 5.05
CA GLU A 78 4.48 2.46 5.10
C GLU A 78 4.87 1.68 3.84
N PHE A 79 5.81 2.22 3.07
CA PHE A 79 6.26 1.68 1.79
C PHE A 79 7.64 1.07 1.97
N LEU A 80 7.73 -0.23 1.81
CA LEU A 80 8.98 -0.97 1.90
C LEU A 80 9.62 -1.09 0.52
N PHE A 81 10.83 -0.54 0.39
CA PHE A 81 11.67 -0.65 -0.80
C PHE A 81 12.84 -1.60 -0.56
N GLU A 82 13.19 -2.35 -1.59
CA GLU A 82 14.38 -3.18 -1.66
C GLU A 82 14.84 -3.25 -3.13
N GLU A 83 16.14 -3.16 -3.38
CA GLU A 83 16.70 -3.11 -4.74
C GLU A 83 16.06 -2.02 -5.62
N CYS A 84 15.84 -0.83 -5.07
CA CYS A 84 15.19 0.31 -5.72
C CYS A 84 13.73 0.09 -6.14
N THR A 85 13.05 -0.97 -5.69
CA THR A 85 11.68 -1.30 -6.06
C THR A 85 10.77 -1.49 -4.85
N LEU A 86 9.49 -1.12 -5.01
CA LEU A 86 8.47 -1.28 -3.98
C LEU A 86 8.10 -2.75 -3.81
N GLN A 87 8.33 -3.28 -2.61
CA GLN A 87 8.07 -4.68 -2.27
C GLN A 87 6.75 -4.87 -1.51
N GLU A 88 6.47 -3.99 -0.56
CA GLU A 88 5.30 -4.10 0.32
C GLU A 88 4.74 -2.71 0.62
N VAL A 89 3.43 -2.68 0.89
CA VAL A 89 2.76 -1.50 1.44
C VAL A 89 1.96 -1.94 2.66
N GLU A 90 2.21 -1.32 3.81
CA GLU A 90 1.38 -1.48 5.00
C GLU A 90 0.54 -0.23 5.21
N ILE A 91 -0.77 -0.42 5.40
CA ILE A 91 -1.71 0.68 5.60
C ILE A 91 -2.42 0.46 6.93
N THR A 92 -2.21 1.38 7.86
CA THR A 92 -2.93 1.43 9.12
C THR A 92 -4.00 2.50 9.01
N THR A 93 -5.27 2.07 8.96
CA THR A 93 -6.41 2.99 8.92
C THR A 93 -6.86 3.32 10.34
N GLY A 94 -7.62 4.38 10.51
CA GLY A 94 -8.27 4.66 11.81
C GLY A 94 -9.53 3.82 12.05
N ASN A 95 -9.87 2.90 11.15
CA ASN A 95 -11.11 2.14 11.16
C ASN A 95 -10.95 0.79 11.87
N THR A 96 -12.08 0.17 12.19
CA THR A 96 -12.12 -1.18 12.75
C THR A 96 -11.87 -2.23 11.66
N TYR A 97 -11.50 -3.44 12.10
CA TYR A 97 -11.32 -4.59 11.20
C TYR A 97 -12.59 -4.89 10.40
N GLU A 98 -13.76 -4.88 11.04
CA GLU A 98 -15.04 -5.21 10.40
C GLU A 98 -15.39 -4.20 9.31
N HIS A 99 -15.14 -2.92 9.55
CA HIS A 99 -15.36 -1.86 8.57
C HIS A 99 -14.48 -2.06 7.32
N GLU A 100 -13.19 -2.31 7.52
CA GLU A 100 -12.26 -2.54 6.42
C GLU A 100 -12.52 -3.86 5.70
N LEU A 101 -12.90 -4.92 6.43
CA LEU A 101 -13.30 -6.20 5.84
C LEU A 101 -14.47 -6.03 4.86
N GLN A 102 -15.49 -5.29 5.27
CA GLN A 102 -16.63 -5.01 4.40
C GLN A 102 -16.22 -4.19 3.18
N ALA A 103 -15.45 -3.12 3.39
CA ALA A 103 -14.99 -2.24 2.32
C ALA A 103 -14.11 -2.96 1.29
N LEU A 104 -13.29 -3.92 1.71
CA LEU A 104 -12.42 -4.70 0.82
C LEU A 104 -13.15 -5.85 0.14
N THR A 105 -14.14 -6.46 0.79
CA THR A 105 -14.91 -7.59 0.22
C THR A 105 -15.72 -7.15 -1.00
N GLU A 106 -16.25 -5.95 -1.00
CA GLU A 106 -17.05 -5.43 -2.13
C GLU A 106 -16.27 -5.48 -3.46
N PRO A 107 -15.03 -4.93 -3.56
CA PRO A 107 -14.26 -4.94 -4.80
C PRO A 107 -13.40 -6.18 -5.02
N LEU A 108 -12.92 -6.84 -3.95
CA LEU A 108 -12.01 -7.98 -4.06
C LEU A 108 -12.75 -9.33 -4.08
N GLY A 109 -14.04 -9.35 -3.73
CA GLY A 109 -14.80 -10.56 -3.51
C GLY A 109 -14.53 -11.16 -2.13
N ASP A 110 -14.99 -12.39 -1.91
CA ASP A 110 -14.78 -13.08 -0.64
C ASP A 110 -13.30 -13.41 -0.41
N PRO A 111 -12.79 -13.26 0.83
CA PRO A 111 -11.42 -13.64 1.14
C PRO A 111 -11.22 -15.15 1.02
N ILE A 112 -10.03 -15.57 0.57
CA ILE A 112 -9.65 -17.01 0.50
C ILE A 112 -9.36 -17.60 1.88
N ILE A 113 -9.01 -16.75 2.84
CA ILE A 113 -8.87 -17.09 4.26
C ILE A 113 -9.68 -16.05 5.03
N SER A 114 -10.57 -16.53 5.89
CA SER A 114 -11.34 -15.68 6.80
C SER A 114 -11.31 -16.31 8.20
N LYS A 115 -10.69 -15.62 9.14
CA LYS A 115 -10.61 -15.98 10.56
C LYS A 115 -10.88 -14.73 11.40
N ILE A 116 -11.01 -14.91 12.70
CA ILE A 116 -11.10 -13.79 13.64
C ILE A 116 -9.86 -12.90 13.45
N ASN A 117 -10.08 -11.64 13.10
CA ASN A 117 -9.02 -10.64 12.90
C ASN A 117 -7.99 -10.97 11.81
N LEU A 118 -8.35 -11.83 10.85
CA LEU A 118 -7.51 -12.16 9.70
C LEU A 118 -8.36 -12.45 8.47
N ALA A 119 -8.14 -11.71 7.39
CA ALA A 119 -8.67 -12.02 6.08
C ALA A 119 -7.58 -11.89 5.03
N VAL A 120 -7.56 -12.78 4.05
CA VAL A 120 -6.55 -12.82 2.99
C VAL A 120 -7.23 -12.93 1.64
N TRP A 121 -6.78 -12.14 0.69
CA TRP A 121 -7.16 -12.20 -0.72
C TRP A 121 -5.91 -12.37 -1.58
N ASP A 122 -5.95 -13.31 -2.50
CA ASP A 122 -4.93 -13.47 -3.53
C ASP A 122 -5.48 -13.04 -4.89
N ARG A 123 -4.74 -12.20 -5.57
CA ARG A 123 -5.08 -11.76 -6.91
C ARG A 123 -4.34 -12.57 -7.97
N ARG A 124 -4.89 -12.55 -9.17
CA ARG A 124 -4.28 -13.23 -10.34
C ARG A 124 -2.95 -12.63 -10.77
N ASP A 125 -2.71 -11.36 -10.44
CA ASP A 125 -1.46 -10.64 -10.74
C ASP A 125 -0.31 -10.98 -9.77
N GLY A 126 -0.54 -11.88 -8.81
CA GLY A 126 0.45 -12.28 -7.82
C GLY A 126 0.48 -11.37 -6.57
N THR A 127 -0.48 -10.46 -6.43
CA THR A 127 -0.58 -9.61 -5.24
C THR A 127 -1.44 -10.29 -4.18
N ARG A 128 -1.00 -10.23 -2.92
CA ARG A 128 -1.74 -10.66 -1.74
C ARG A 128 -2.13 -9.46 -0.89
N PHE A 129 -3.38 -9.46 -0.45
CA PHE A 129 -3.91 -8.54 0.55
C PHE A 129 -4.13 -9.31 1.85
N THR A 130 -3.58 -8.82 2.93
CA THR A 130 -3.76 -9.41 4.27
C THR A 130 -4.28 -8.33 5.20
N LEU A 131 -5.53 -8.49 5.64
CA LEU A 131 -6.16 -7.61 6.61
C LEU A 131 -6.07 -8.24 7.99
N THR A 132 -5.55 -7.49 8.95
CA THR A 132 -5.46 -7.89 10.36
C THR A 132 -6.00 -6.81 11.27
N SER A 133 -6.25 -7.17 12.53
CA SER A 133 -6.55 -6.20 13.59
C SER A 133 -5.38 -6.14 14.56
N HIS A 134 -4.89 -4.95 14.82
CA HIS A 134 -3.88 -4.70 15.83
C HIS A 134 -4.38 -3.64 16.81
N GLN A 135 -4.55 -4.01 18.07
CA GLN A 135 -5.07 -3.11 19.13
C GLN A 135 -6.39 -2.41 18.74
N GLY A 136 -7.28 -3.12 18.07
CA GLY A 136 -8.59 -2.61 17.64
C GLY A 136 -8.57 -1.78 16.35
N THR A 137 -7.41 -1.61 15.74
CA THR A 137 -7.24 -0.88 14.49
C THR A 137 -6.94 -1.83 13.34
N ALA A 138 -7.55 -1.59 12.19
CA ALA A 138 -7.30 -2.40 11.00
C ALA A 138 -5.94 -2.06 10.38
N VAL A 139 -5.20 -3.10 10.03
CA VAL A 139 -3.92 -3.03 9.31
C VAL A 139 -4.03 -3.87 8.05
N LEU A 140 -3.82 -3.25 6.91
CA LEU A 140 -3.79 -3.90 5.60
C LEU A 140 -2.36 -3.98 5.09
N LEU A 141 -1.88 -5.19 4.84
CA LEU A 141 -0.62 -5.45 4.17
C LEU A 141 -0.87 -5.84 2.72
N VAL A 142 -0.22 -5.15 1.80
CA VAL A 142 -0.17 -5.48 0.37
C VAL A 142 1.23 -5.98 0.05
N SER A 143 1.35 -7.22 -0.37
CA SER A 143 2.62 -7.89 -0.60
C SER A 143 2.56 -8.82 -1.81
N PRO A 144 3.71 -9.28 -2.34
CA PRO A 144 3.72 -10.38 -3.29
C PRO A 144 3.13 -11.64 -2.64
N ARG A 145 2.38 -12.42 -3.41
CA ARG A 145 1.94 -13.73 -2.97
C ARG A 145 3.17 -14.63 -2.75
N PRO A 146 3.31 -15.30 -1.60
CA PRO A 146 4.39 -16.23 -1.37
C PRO A 146 4.42 -17.30 -2.47
N ALA A 147 5.63 -17.69 -2.91
CA ALA A 147 5.78 -18.83 -3.80
C ALA A 147 5.21 -20.08 -3.12
N GLU A 148 4.40 -20.84 -3.87
CA GLU A 148 3.93 -22.12 -3.37
C GLU A 148 5.14 -23.03 -3.16
N SER A 149 5.37 -23.43 -1.91
CA SER A 149 6.36 -24.46 -1.61
C SER A 149 5.89 -25.78 -2.24
N LYS A 150 6.63 -26.23 -3.25
CA LYS A 150 6.45 -27.57 -3.84
C LYS A 150 6.81 -28.66 -2.85
#